data_21c231795207ed3fe20084fc4564910e
#
_entry.id   21c231795207ed3fe20084fc4564910e
#
_cell.length_a   1.000
_cell.length_b   1.000
_cell.length_c   1.000
_cell.angle_alpha   90.00
_cell.angle_beta   90.00
_cell.angle_gamma   90.00
#
_symmetry.space_group_name_H-M   'P 1'
#
loop_
_entity.id
_entity.type
_entity.pdbx_description
1 polymer ?
#
loop_
_entity_poly.entity_id
_entity_poly.type
_entity_poly.pdbx_seq_one_letter_code
_entity_poly.pdbx_strand_id
1 'polypeptide(L)'
;MKFADIHIRDPFVLAEDGKYYLYGSRGNEALGRCTGLDVYVSTDLENWSEPTQVFTPPAGFWADMHFWSPEVHKYNDAYYMFASFKSEDKCRGTQILKASSPMGPFVVHSDGPVTPADWECLDGTLYIEDGVPYMVFCHEWLQVTDGEMCVIELTGDLKQAASEPIVLFKASEPTWSDGCDPNVYITDGPFMYRTQSGRLVMIWSSFSKQKYCEAISYSDNGSIFGNWLHDDRLLFTDDGGHGMIFKNHNGETMLILHAPNTLSYERPDLFKMEEKDDTLYLLSRVRPCQEGDR
;
A
#
# COMPACT_ATOMS: atom_id res chain seq x y z
N MET A 1 3.96 -13.62 -18.88
CA MET A 1 5.28 -13.38 -18.29
C MET A 1 5.43 -14.15 -16.98
N LYS A 2 6.62 -14.36 -16.47
CA LYS A 2 6.83 -14.97 -15.15
C LYS A 2 6.73 -13.89 -14.07
N PHE A 3 6.40 -14.32 -12.84
CA PHE A 3 6.34 -13.40 -11.69
C PHE A 3 7.63 -12.60 -11.49
N ALA A 4 8.79 -13.24 -11.64
CA ALA A 4 10.09 -12.60 -11.51
C ALA A 4 10.42 -11.56 -12.60
N ASP A 5 9.68 -11.56 -13.72
CA ASP A 5 9.87 -10.60 -14.81
C ASP A 5 9.04 -9.31 -14.62
N ILE A 6 8.17 -9.27 -13.60
CA ILE A 6 7.33 -8.11 -13.32
C ILE A 6 8.15 -7.02 -12.62
N HIS A 7 8.12 -5.83 -13.15
CA HIS A 7 8.82 -4.64 -12.69
C HIS A 7 7.83 -3.63 -12.10
N ILE A 8 7.53 -3.76 -10.82
CA ILE A 8 6.68 -2.84 -10.08
C ILE A 8 7.20 -2.61 -8.67
N ARG A 9 6.83 -1.47 -8.09
CA ARG A 9 6.88 -1.18 -6.66
C ARG A 9 5.47 -1.31 -6.08
N ASP A 10 5.37 -1.32 -4.75
CA ASP A 10 4.12 -1.16 -4.01
C ASP A 10 3.05 -2.15 -4.49
N PRO A 11 3.35 -3.47 -4.49
CA PRO A 11 2.48 -4.46 -5.09
C PRO A 11 1.22 -4.68 -4.25
N PHE A 12 0.06 -4.67 -4.90
CA PHE A 12 -1.23 -4.99 -4.30
C PHE A 12 -1.91 -6.12 -5.07
N VAL A 13 -2.40 -7.16 -4.37
CA VAL A 13 -3.09 -8.30 -4.96
C VAL A 13 -4.54 -8.36 -4.52
N LEU A 14 -5.46 -8.28 -5.47
CA LEU A 14 -6.84 -8.65 -5.29
C LEU A 14 -7.06 -10.10 -5.75
N ALA A 15 -7.46 -10.98 -4.84
CA ALA A 15 -7.80 -12.38 -5.15
C ALA A 15 -9.32 -12.53 -5.25
N GLU A 16 -9.86 -12.76 -6.44
CA GLU A 16 -11.28 -12.86 -6.69
C GLU A 16 -11.61 -13.78 -7.88
N ASP A 17 -12.69 -14.54 -7.79
CA ASP A 17 -13.23 -15.39 -8.86
C ASP A 17 -12.18 -16.32 -9.51
N GLY A 18 -11.31 -16.92 -8.68
CA GLY A 18 -10.27 -17.83 -9.13
C GLY A 18 -9.10 -17.16 -9.84
N LYS A 19 -8.99 -15.84 -9.77
CA LYS A 19 -7.92 -15.04 -10.36
C LYS A 19 -7.25 -14.17 -9.32
N TYR A 20 -6.01 -13.78 -9.61
CA TYR A 20 -5.25 -12.78 -8.89
C TYR A 20 -5.02 -11.59 -9.81
N TYR A 21 -5.31 -10.41 -9.33
CA TYR A 21 -5.10 -9.14 -10.00
C TYR A 21 -4.01 -8.39 -9.25
N LEU A 22 -2.85 -8.22 -9.88
CA LEU A 22 -1.70 -7.53 -9.30
C LEU A 22 -1.61 -6.13 -9.87
N TYR A 23 -1.62 -5.15 -8.99
CA TYR A 23 -1.38 -3.74 -9.27
C TYR A 23 -0.06 -3.31 -8.63
N GLY A 24 0.44 -2.14 -9.03
CA GLY A 24 1.63 -1.54 -8.44
C GLY A 24 2.04 -0.28 -9.20
N SER A 25 2.96 0.45 -8.59
CA SER A 25 3.61 1.59 -9.24
C SER A 25 4.50 1.09 -10.36
N ARG A 26 4.43 1.72 -11.55
CA ARG A 26 5.32 1.36 -12.67
C ARG A 26 6.75 1.73 -12.34
N GLY A 27 7.65 0.76 -12.29
CA GLY A 27 9.05 0.99 -11.92
C GLY A 27 9.79 1.97 -12.82
N ASN A 28 9.48 1.98 -14.12
CA ASN A 28 10.09 2.89 -15.10
C ASN A 28 9.51 4.32 -15.11
N GLU A 29 8.36 4.56 -14.48
CA GLU A 29 7.70 5.85 -14.36
C GLU A 29 7.71 6.40 -12.91
N ALA A 30 8.36 5.69 -11.98
CA ALA A 30 8.25 5.97 -10.54
C ALA A 30 8.66 7.40 -10.14
N LEU A 31 9.63 8.02 -10.81
CA LEU A 31 10.11 9.38 -10.51
C LEU A 31 9.82 10.40 -11.62
N GLY A 32 8.91 10.10 -12.54
CA GLY A 32 8.66 10.94 -13.68
C GLY A 32 7.20 11.19 -13.97
N ARG A 33 6.96 11.65 -15.20
CA ARG A 33 5.61 11.76 -15.74
C ARG A 33 5.04 10.37 -15.97
N CYS A 34 3.79 10.19 -15.55
CA CYS A 34 3.10 8.91 -15.63
C CYS A 34 2.00 8.97 -16.67
N THR A 35 1.74 7.82 -17.31
CA THR A 35 0.76 7.69 -18.38
C THR A 35 -0.48 6.91 -17.97
N GLY A 36 -0.45 6.25 -16.82
CA GLY A 36 -1.57 5.48 -16.28
C GLY A 36 -1.14 4.44 -15.26
N LEU A 37 -2.08 3.56 -14.91
CA LEU A 37 -1.89 2.44 -13.99
C LEU A 37 -2.29 1.14 -14.67
N ASP A 38 -1.62 0.05 -14.32
CA ASP A 38 -1.77 -1.26 -14.95
C ASP A 38 -2.27 -2.32 -13.98
N VAL A 39 -2.77 -3.43 -14.55
CA VAL A 39 -3.03 -4.69 -13.85
C VAL A 39 -2.37 -5.85 -14.59
N TYR A 40 -1.84 -6.79 -13.82
CA TYR A 40 -1.42 -8.11 -14.27
C TYR A 40 -2.39 -9.15 -13.74
N VAL A 41 -2.68 -10.20 -14.50
CA VAL A 41 -3.64 -11.25 -14.10
C VAL A 41 -2.97 -12.61 -14.08
N SER A 42 -3.23 -13.38 -13.03
CA SER A 42 -2.77 -14.76 -12.87
C SER A 42 -3.88 -15.66 -12.31
N THR A 43 -3.76 -16.96 -12.49
CA THR A 43 -4.57 -17.98 -11.81
C THR A 43 -3.77 -18.86 -10.88
N ASP A 44 -2.43 -18.73 -10.90
CA ASP A 44 -1.50 -19.63 -10.18
C ASP A 44 -0.40 -18.89 -9.40
N LEU A 45 -0.38 -17.56 -9.43
CA LEU A 45 0.67 -16.70 -8.84
C LEU A 45 2.06 -16.90 -9.48
N GLU A 46 2.18 -17.70 -10.51
CA GLU A 46 3.44 -17.99 -11.21
C GLU A 46 3.49 -17.39 -12.60
N ASN A 47 2.42 -17.59 -13.35
CA ASN A 47 2.30 -17.14 -14.73
C ASN A 47 1.31 -15.98 -14.77
N TRP A 48 1.76 -14.85 -15.28
CA TRP A 48 0.99 -13.60 -15.32
C TRP A 48 0.79 -13.14 -16.76
N SER A 49 -0.28 -12.43 -17.00
CA SER A 49 -0.52 -11.75 -18.26
C SER A 49 0.54 -10.66 -18.50
N GLU A 50 0.64 -10.17 -19.73
CA GLU A 50 1.23 -8.85 -19.97
C GLU A 50 0.38 -7.78 -19.24
N PRO A 51 0.98 -6.61 -18.85
CA PRO A 51 0.24 -5.54 -18.21
C PRO A 51 -0.88 -5.00 -19.10
N THR A 52 -2.02 -4.77 -18.48
CA THR A 52 -3.15 -4.12 -19.14
C THR A 52 -3.41 -2.79 -18.42
N GLN A 53 -3.39 -1.68 -19.18
CA GLN A 53 -3.67 -0.37 -18.60
C GLN A 53 -5.14 -0.28 -18.17
N VAL A 54 -5.37 -0.02 -16.88
CA VAL A 54 -6.70 0.03 -16.26
C VAL A 54 -7.13 1.44 -15.88
N PHE A 55 -6.19 2.38 -15.80
CA PHE A 55 -6.47 3.80 -15.65
C PHE A 55 -5.65 4.61 -16.65
N THR A 56 -6.32 5.50 -17.36
CA THR A 56 -5.73 6.54 -18.17
C THR A 56 -6.24 7.88 -17.65
N PRO A 57 -5.38 8.82 -17.25
CA PRO A 57 -5.81 10.11 -16.76
C PRO A 57 -6.62 10.84 -17.85
N PRO A 58 -7.85 11.32 -17.52
CA PRO A 58 -8.64 12.07 -18.50
C PRO A 58 -8.00 13.43 -18.79
N ALA A 59 -8.37 14.02 -19.92
CA ALA A 59 -7.93 15.37 -20.24
C ALA A 59 -8.29 16.35 -19.12
N GLY A 60 -7.30 17.11 -18.63
CA GLY A 60 -7.45 18.03 -17.51
C GLY A 60 -7.39 17.35 -16.12
N PHE A 61 -6.97 16.10 -16.04
CA PHE A 61 -6.66 15.50 -14.75
C PHE A 61 -5.59 16.34 -14.04
N TRP A 62 -5.75 16.52 -12.74
CA TRP A 62 -4.94 17.48 -11.96
C TRP A 62 -3.47 17.10 -11.78
N ALA A 63 -3.14 15.83 -11.99
CA ALA A 63 -1.81 15.26 -11.78
C ALA A 63 -1.27 14.61 -13.06
N ASP A 64 0.03 14.59 -13.21
CA ASP A 64 0.72 13.99 -14.34
C ASP A 64 2.03 13.28 -13.96
N MET A 65 2.31 13.15 -12.64
CA MET A 65 3.47 12.45 -12.12
C MET A 65 3.15 11.68 -10.84
N HIS A 66 4.06 10.77 -10.46
CA HIS A 66 3.99 9.98 -9.24
C HIS A 66 2.64 9.28 -9.08
N PHE A 67 2.25 8.46 -10.07
CA PHE A 67 1.09 7.57 -9.96
C PHE A 67 1.52 6.34 -9.17
N TRP A 68 1.37 6.40 -7.84
CA TRP A 68 1.95 5.47 -6.91
C TRP A 68 0.92 4.66 -6.13
N SER A 69 1.35 3.47 -5.70
CA SER A 69 0.65 2.63 -4.73
C SER A 69 -0.84 2.42 -5.02
N PRO A 70 -1.20 1.92 -6.23
CA PRO A 70 -2.60 1.65 -6.53
C PRO A 70 -3.09 0.43 -5.76
N GLU A 71 -3.99 0.63 -4.80
CA GLU A 71 -4.68 -0.41 -4.06
C GLU A 71 -6.13 -0.54 -4.52
N VAL A 72 -6.58 -1.76 -4.82
CA VAL A 72 -7.94 -1.99 -5.33
C VAL A 72 -8.78 -2.77 -4.34
N HIS A 73 -9.76 -2.10 -3.76
CA HIS A 73 -10.67 -2.66 -2.78
C HIS A 73 -12.08 -2.84 -3.36
N LYS A 74 -12.72 -3.97 -3.03
CA LYS A 74 -14.13 -4.17 -3.32
C LYS A 74 -14.97 -3.57 -2.21
N TYR A 75 -15.86 -2.66 -2.56
CA TYR A 75 -16.74 -1.99 -1.62
C TYR A 75 -18.10 -1.72 -2.28
N ASN A 76 -19.22 -2.13 -1.63
CA ASN A 76 -20.59 -1.93 -2.15
C ASN A 76 -20.75 -2.31 -3.63
N ASP A 77 -20.37 -3.56 -3.98
CA ASP A 77 -20.49 -4.15 -5.33
C ASP A 77 -19.70 -3.44 -6.45
N ALA A 78 -18.74 -2.60 -6.12
CA ALA A 78 -17.83 -1.96 -7.07
C ALA A 78 -16.37 -2.08 -6.60
N TYR A 79 -15.45 -1.76 -7.50
CA TYR A 79 -14.01 -1.75 -7.23
C TYR A 79 -13.54 -0.31 -7.15
N TYR A 80 -12.84 0.01 -6.07
CA TYR A 80 -12.29 1.34 -5.83
C TYR A 80 -10.78 1.24 -5.73
N MET A 81 -10.11 2.03 -6.55
CA MET A 81 -8.65 2.13 -6.54
C MET A 81 -8.27 3.40 -5.78
N PHE A 82 -7.51 3.23 -4.72
CA PHE A 82 -6.85 4.30 -3.99
C PHE A 82 -5.45 4.43 -4.57
N ALA A 83 -5.08 5.59 -5.06
CA ALA A 83 -3.75 5.81 -5.62
C ALA A 83 -3.27 7.23 -5.33
N SER A 84 -1.97 7.37 -5.14
CA SER A 84 -1.32 8.67 -4.93
C SER A 84 -0.99 9.30 -6.28
N PHE A 85 -1.19 10.61 -6.37
CA PHE A 85 -0.94 11.40 -7.56
C PHE A 85 -0.27 12.72 -7.19
N LYS A 86 0.51 13.32 -8.10
CA LYS A 86 1.20 14.59 -7.90
C LYS A 86 1.24 15.43 -9.18
N SER A 87 1.30 16.75 -9.01
CA SER A 87 1.71 17.71 -10.04
C SER A 87 2.78 18.66 -9.50
N GLU A 88 3.37 19.46 -10.37
CA GLU A 88 4.41 20.41 -9.97
C GLU A 88 3.91 21.49 -9.00
N ASP A 89 2.64 21.88 -9.12
CA ASP A 89 2.01 22.99 -8.40
C ASP A 89 1.07 22.56 -7.28
N LYS A 90 0.92 21.23 -7.04
CA LYS A 90 0.05 20.69 -5.98
C LYS A 90 0.77 19.63 -5.18
N CYS A 91 0.45 19.58 -3.90
CA CYS A 91 0.89 18.51 -3.02
C CYS A 91 0.43 17.14 -3.53
N ARG A 92 1.19 16.09 -3.23
CA ARG A 92 0.77 14.72 -3.47
C ARG A 92 -0.45 14.40 -2.63
N GLY A 93 -1.41 13.71 -3.22
CA GLY A 93 -2.60 13.30 -2.52
C GLY A 93 -3.19 12.01 -3.07
N THR A 94 -3.92 11.29 -2.24
CA THR A 94 -4.64 10.08 -2.64
C THR A 94 -5.97 10.45 -3.25
N GLN A 95 -6.21 10.02 -4.49
CA GLN A 95 -7.49 10.11 -5.17
C GLN A 95 -8.11 8.74 -5.37
N ILE A 96 -9.43 8.66 -5.25
CA ILE A 96 -10.17 7.41 -5.40
C ILE A 96 -10.75 7.34 -6.79
N LEU A 97 -10.46 6.23 -7.48
CA LEU A 97 -11.00 5.86 -8.78
C LEU A 97 -11.98 4.70 -8.62
N LYS A 98 -12.90 4.51 -9.56
CA LYS A 98 -13.94 3.48 -9.50
C LYS A 98 -14.06 2.71 -10.80
N ALA A 99 -14.34 1.41 -10.69
CA ALA A 99 -14.69 0.54 -11.81
C ALA A 99 -15.77 -0.49 -11.42
N SER A 100 -16.39 -1.09 -12.44
CA SER A 100 -17.29 -2.24 -12.25
C SER A 100 -16.58 -3.60 -12.30
N SER A 101 -15.28 -3.59 -12.58
CA SER A 101 -14.45 -4.79 -12.73
C SER A 101 -13.03 -4.51 -12.22
N PRO A 102 -12.32 -5.51 -11.66
CA PRO A 102 -10.92 -5.36 -11.30
C PRO A 102 -10.03 -5.08 -12.53
N MET A 103 -10.49 -5.43 -13.73
CA MET A 103 -9.81 -5.09 -14.99
C MET A 103 -10.06 -3.65 -15.45
N GLY A 104 -10.77 -2.83 -14.65
CA GLY A 104 -11.14 -1.48 -15.07
C GLY A 104 -12.17 -1.45 -16.22
N PRO A 105 -12.19 -0.37 -17.04
CA PRO A 105 -11.40 0.84 -16.83
C PRO A 105 -11.81 1.56 -15.53
N PHE A 106 -10.83 1.98 -14.76
CA PHE A 106 -11.08 2.86 -13.62
C PHE A 106 -11.27 4.29 -14.10
N VAL A 107 -12.25 4.97 -13.52
CA VAL A 107 -12.53 6.38 -13.77
C VAL A 107 -12.46 7.17 -12.48
N VAL A 108 -12.18 8.45 -12.57
CA VAL A 108 -12.17 9.35 -11.41
C VAL A 108 -13.51 9.28 -10.68
N HIS A 109 -13.46 9.03 -9.37
CA HIS A 109 -14.65 8.88 -8.52
C HIS A 109 -14.76 9.96 -7.46
N SER A 110 -13.71 10.17 -6.67
CA SER A 110 -13.72 11.26 -5.67
C SER A 110 -13.62 12.62 -6.36
N ASP A 111 -14.17 13.65 -5.70
CA ASP A 111 -14.26 15.00 -6.25
C ASP A 111 -12.86 15.67 -6.40
N GLY A 112 -11.84 15.09 -5.81
CA GLY A 112 -10.43 15.44 -5.84
C GLY A 112 -9.66 14.46 -4.95
N PRO A 113 -8.39 14.74 -4.60
CA PRO A 113 -7.73 14.02 -3.53
C PRO A 113 -8.55 14.08 -2.24
N VAL A 114 -8.64 12.94 -1.53
CA VAL A 114 -9.37 12.86 -0.24
C VAL A 114 -8.46 13.17 0.96
N THR A 115 -7.17 13.40 0.70
CA THR A 115 -6.18 13.91 1.67
C THR A 115 -6.21 15.44 1.72
N PRO A 116 -5.70 16.09 2.80
CA PRO A 116 -5.60 17.54 2.87
C PRO A 116 -4.82 18.14 1.70
N ALA A 117 -5.34 19.21 1.11
CA ALA A 117 -4.79 19.77 -0.13
C ALA A 117 -3.42 20.43 0.03
N ASP A 118 -3.05 20.82 1.25
CA ASP A 118 -1.78 21.46 1.64
C ASP A 118 -0.78 20.49 2.29
N TRP A 119 -1.13 19.19 2.35
CA TRP A 119 -0.25 18.14 2.85
C TRP A 119 0.35 17.31 1.71
N GLU A 120 1.61 16.94 1.83
CA GLU A 120 2.20 15.88 1.00
C GLU A 120 1.80 14.53 1.59
N CYS A 121 0.88 13.82 0.93
CA CYS A 121 0.31 12.57 1.42
C CYS A 121 0.48 11.45 0.39
N LEU A 122 0.68 10.22 0.88
CA LEU A 122 0.78 9.04 0.02
C LEU A 122 0.18 7.79 0.68
N ASP A 123 0.05 6.74 -0.11
CA ASP A 123 -0.22 5.35 0.29
C ASP A 123 -1.53 5.18 1.08
N GLY A 124 -2.62 5.74 0.53
CA GLY A 124 -3.93 5.60 1.15
C GLY A 124 -4.51 4.19 0.99
N THR A 125 -4.79 3.50 2.10
CA THR A 125 -5.48 2.20 2.14
C THR A 125 -6.88 2.31 2.76
N LEU A 126 -7.84 1.56 2.24
CA LEU A 126 -9.21 1.52 2.77
C LEU A 126 -9.31 0.61 4.00
N TYR A 127 -9.90 1.12 5.06
CA TYR A 127 -10.26 0.35 6.24
C TYR A 127 -11.73 0.59 6.62
N ILE A 128 -12.45 -0.47 6.98
CA ILE A 128 -13.85 -0.39 7.40
C ILE A 128 -13.94 -0.80 8.88
N GLU A 129 -14.45 0.11 9.72
CA GLU A 129 -14.74 -0.19 11.12
C GLU A 129 -16.20 0.17 11.42
N ASP A 130 -16.97 -0.79 11.95
CA ASP A 130 -18.38 -0.64 12.29
C ASP A 130 -19.27 -0.09 11.13
N GLY A 131 -18.89 -0.43 9.89
CA GLY A 131 -19.58 0.01 8.68
C GLY A 131 -19.20 1.41 8.21
N VAL A 132 -18.30 2.08 8.90
CA VAL A 132 -17.78 3.41 8.52
C VAL A 132 -16.47 3.22 7.72
N PRO A 133 -16.33 3.81 6.52
CA PRO A 133 -15.10 3.76 5.76
C PRO A 133 -14.10 4.80 6.26
N TYR A 134 -12.87 4.36 6.45
CA TYR A 134 -11.71 5.18 6.76
C TYR A 134 -10.64 4.98 5.71
N MET A 135 -9.78 5.97 5.51
CA MET A 135 -8.53 5.83 4.81
C MET A 135 -7.38 6.02 5.80
N VAL A 136 -6.49 5.03 5.88
CA VAL A 136 -5.20 5.17 6.54
C VAL A 136 -4.18 5.58 5.50
N PHE A 137 -3.31 6.55 5.80
CA PHE A 137 -2.38 7.13 4.84
C PHE A 137 -1.16 7.74 5.54
N CYS A 138 -0.13 8.04 4.77
CA CYS A 138 1.08 8.67 5.27
C CYS A 138 1.08 10.18 4.97
N HIS A 139 1.35 11.00 6.00
CA HIS A 139 1.79 12.40 5.84
C HIS A 139 3.30 12.39 5.69
N GLU A 140 3.77 12.79 4.53
CA GLU A 140 5.10 12.47 4.05
C GLU A 140 6.21 13.25 4.77
N TRP A 141 7.30 12.55 5.08
CA TRP A 141 8.50 13.09 5.72
C TRP A 141 9.11 14.30 4.98
N LEU A 142 8.92 14.42 3.67
CA LEU A 142 9.35 15.59 2.88
C LEU A 142 8.78 16.91 3.40
N GLN A 143 7.62 16.86 4.04
CA GLN A 143 6.99 18.04 4.62
C GLN A 143 7.17 18.12 6.14
N VAL A 144 7.09 16.99 6.85
CA VAL A 144 7.07 16.96 8.32
C VAL A 144 8.35 16.43 8.94
N THR A 145 9.31 15.94 8.13
CA THR A 145 10.60 15.37 8.55
C THR A 145 10.47 14.02 9.25
N ASP A 146 9.60 13.92 10.25
CA ASP A 146 9.20 12.70 10.96
C ASP A 146 7.83 12.28 10.44
N GLY A 147 7.81 11.37 9.46
CA GLY A 147 6.60 10.93 8.79
C GLY A 147 5.50 10.50 9.76
N GLU A 148 4.27 10.84 9.42
CA GLU A 148 3.12 10.58 10.28
C GLU A 148 2.20 9.53 9.61
N MET A 149 1.82 8.50 10.38
CA MET A 149 0.73 7.60 10.01
C MET A 149 -0.58 8.25 10.42
N CYS A 150 -1.47 8.45 9.46
CA CYS A 150 -2.71 9.20 9.67
C CYS A 150 -3.94 8.39 9.30
N VAL A 151 -5.10 8.77 9.84
CA VAL A 151 -6.40 8.25 9.46
C VAL A 151 -7.37 9.41 9.21
N ILE A 152 -8.25 9.22 8.23
CA ILE A 152 -9.34 10.15 7.91
C ILE A 152 -10.62 9.35 7.63
N GLU A 153 -11.77 9.83 8.14
CA GLU A 153 -13.06 9.25 7.80
C GLU A 153 -13.45 9.66 6.38
N LEU A 154 -14.03 8.73 5.62
CA LEU A 154 -14.55 8.98 4.29
C LEU A 154 -16.08 9.00 4.31
N THR A 155 -16.70 9.73 3.38
CA THR A 155 -18.14 9.58 3.12
C THR A 155 -18.47 8.16 2.68
N GLY A 156 -19.66 7.65 3.01
CA GLY A 156 -20.07 6.28 2.70
C GLY A 156 -20.08 5.94 1.20
N ASP A 157 -20.02 6.93 0.32
CA ASP A 157 -19.87 6.77 -1.13
C ASP A 157 -18.41 6.91 -1.61
N LEU A 158 -17.47 7.14 -0.70
CA LEU A 158 -16.04 7.31 -0.94
C LEU A 158 -15.68 8.49 -1.86
N LYS A 159 -16.49 9.57 -1.86
CA LYS A 159 -16.20 10.73 -2.71
C LYS A 159 -15.37 11.81 -2.05
N GLN A 160 -15.45 11.91 -0.74
CA GLN A 160 -14.84 12.98 0.03
C GLN A 160 -14.39 12.48 1.40
N ALA A 161 -13.46 13.21 2.01
CA ALA A 161 -13.19 13.12 3.44
C ALA A 161 -14.44 13.62 4.22
N ALA A 162 -14.78 12.93 5.30
CA ALA A 162 -15.90 13.27 6.20
C ALA A 162 -15.42 13.86 7.54
N SER A 163 -14.10 13.85 7.81
CA SER A 163 -13.49 14.40 9.00
C SER A 163 -12.16 15.11 8.69
N GLU A 164 -11.61 15.81 9.67
CA GLU A 164 -10.19 16.16 9.66
C GLU A 164 -9.33 14.90 9.90
N PRO A 165 -8.08 14.88 9.41
CA PRO A 165 -7.17 13.77 9.66
C PRO A 165 -6.72 13.71 11.13
N ILE A 166 -6.48 12.49 11.60
CA ILE A 166 -5.93 12.22 12.93
C ILE A 166 -4.60 11.50 12.76
N VAL A 167 -3.55 12.00 13.41
CA VAL A 167 -2.25 11.31 13.49
C VAL A 167 -2.37 10.15 14.47
N LEU A 168 -2.07 8.95 14.01
CA LEU A 168 -2.06 7.71 14.81
C LEU A 168 -0.74 7.53 15.54
N PHE A 169 0.38 7.74 14.85
CA PHE A 169 1.74 7.67 15.38
C PHE A 169 2.75 8.29 14.40
N LYS A 170 3.98 8.46 14.85
CA LYS A 170 5.11 8.96 14.05
C LYS A 170 6.12 7.86 13.75
N ALA A 171 6.84 8.00 12.64
CA ALA A 171 7.81 7.01 12.21
C ALA A 171 8.99 6.84 13.17
N SER A 172 9.30 7.83 13.99
CA SER A 172 10.37 7.77 14.99
C SER A 172 9.99 7.07 16.31
N GLU A 173 8.70 6.75 16.53
CA GLU A 173 8.25 6.16 17.81
C GLU A 173 8.79 4.74 18.07
N PRO A 174 8.88 3.82 17.06
CA PRO A 174 9.45 2.49 17.27
C PRO A 174 10.94 2.54 17.58
N THR A 175 11.38 1.69 18.51
CA THR A 175 12.80 1.62 18.97
C THR A 175 13.76 1.17 17.86
N TRP A 176 13.28 0.47 16.84
CA TRP A 176 14.07 -0.04 15.71
C TRP A 176 14.18 0.98 14.57
N SER A 177 13.40 2.06 14.56
CA SER A 177 13.40 3.05 13.48
C SER A 177 14.62 3.97 13.60
N ASP A 178 15.52 3.89 12.64
CA ASP A 178 16.78 4.66 12.63
C ASP A 178 16.72 5.88 11.70
N GLY A 179 15.63 6.00 10.92
CA GLY A 179 15.52 6.97 9.84
C GLY A 179 16.37 6.64 8.60
N CYS A 180 16.09 7.30 7.50
CA CYS A 180 16.87 7.19 6.27
C CYS A 180 18.05 8.18 6.23
N ASP A 181 17.92 9.29 6.94
CA ASP A 181 18.94 10.33 7.18
C ASP A 181 18.83 10.82 8.64
N PRO A 182 19.81 11.54 9.19
CA PRO A 182 19.71 12.06 10.54
C PRO A 182 18.43 12.88 10.76
N ASN A 183 17.57 12.42 11.65
CA ASN A 183 16.27 13.00 12.01
C ASN A 183 15.20 12.95 10.89
N VAL A 184 15.38 12.15 9.85
CA VAL A 184 14.38 11.95 8.79
C VAL A 184 13.82 10.54 8.89
N TYR A 185 12.55 10.42 9.22
CA TYR A 185 11.88 9.15 9.44
C TYR A 185 10.71 8.98 8.46
N ILE A 186 10.60 7.83 7.84
CA ILE A 186 9.64 7.54 6.77
C ILE A 186 8.50 6.69 7.31
N THR A 187 7.27 7.03 6.94
CA THR A 187 6.10 6.13 6.96
C THR A 187 5.70 5.85 5.53
N ASP A 188 5.61 4.57 5.15
CA ASP A 188 5.15 4.10 3.84
C ASP A 188 4.20 2.92 3.99
N GLY A 189 3.34 2.70 3.01
CA GLY A 189 2.58 1.50 2.73
C GLY A 189 1.80 0.91 3.90
N PRO A 190 0.92 1.65 4.60
CA PRO A 190 0.09 1.08 5.64
C PRO A 190 -0.89 0.06 5.06
N PHE A 191 -0.98 -1.11 5.65
CA PHE A 191 -2.01 -2.09 5.32
C PHE A 191 -2.65 -2.65 6.58
N MET A 192 -3.98 -2.65 6.63
CA MET A 192 -4.74 -3.03 7.81
C MET A 192 -5.11 -4.51 7.77
N TYR A 193 -4.84 -5.21 8.87
CA TYR A 193 -5.17 -6.62 9.01
C TYR A 193 -5.83 -6.88 10.37
N ARG A 194 -6.86 -7.73 10.38
CA ARG A 194 -7.49 -8.18 11.63
C ARG A 194 -7.22 -9.66 11.82
N THR A 195 -6.57 -9.99 12.94
CA THR A 195 -6.25 -11.38 13.29
C THR A 195 -7.53 -12.18 13.57
N GLN A 196 -7.41 -13.51 13.63
CA GLN A 196 -8.54 -14.40 13.96
C GLN A 196 -9.10 -14.15 15.36
N SER A 197 -8.28 -13.68 16.30
CA SER A 197 -8.72 -13.26 17.63
C SER A 197 -9.44 -11.92 17.65
N GLY A 198 -9.37 -11.15 16.56
CA GLY A 198 -9.95 -9.81 16.42
C GLY A 198 -8.97 -8.67 16.71
N ARG A 199 -7.68 -8.94 16.97
CA ARG A 199 -6.68 -7.89 17.13
C ARG A 199 -6.50 -7.12 15.84
N LEU A 200 -6.52 -5.79 15.91
CA LEU A 200 -6.24 -4.93 14.77
C LEU A 200 -4.73 -4.69 14.65
N VAL A 201 -4.20 -5.06 13.50
CA VAL A 201 -2.79 -4.97 13.13
C VAL A 201 -2.66 -4.05 11.93
N MET A 202 -1.60 -3.26 11.90
CA MET A 202 -1.11 -2.53 10.73
C MET A 202 0.28 -3.06 10.40
N ILE A 203 0.49 -3.50 9.16
CA ILE A 203 1.84 -3.59 8.62
C ILE A 203 2.15 -2.29 7.89
N TRP A 204 3.40 -1.86 7.93
CA TRP A 204 3.85 -0.61 7.33
C TRP A 204 5.37 -0.60 7.17
N SER A 205 5.89 0.27 6.36
CA SER A 205 7.31 0.29 6.02
C SER A 205 8.02 1.55 6.48
N SER A 206 9.29 1.37 6.81
CA SER A 206 10.21 2.42 7.19
C SER A 206 11.67 1.94 6.98
N PHE A 207 12.62 2.60 7.63
CA PHE A 207 14.04 2.23 7.58
C PHE A 207 14.55 1.75 8.94
N SER A 208 15.32 0.67 8.91
CA SER A 208 16.11 0.18 10.04
C SER A 208 17.48 -0.26 9.54
N LYS A 209 18.55 0.17 10.21
CA LYS A 209 19.95 -0.12 9.83
C LYS A 209 20.25 0.23 8.36
N GLN A 210 19.74 1.37 7.90
CA GLN A 210 19.87 1.88 6.54
C GLN A 210 19.24 0.98 5.45
N LYS A 211 18.36 0.06 5.83
CA LYS A 211 17.60 -0.78 4.91
C LYS A 211 16.11 -0.50 5.06
N TYR A 212 15.42 -0.54 3.94
CA TYR A 212 13.96 -0.54 3.93
C TYR A 212 13.43 -1.82 4.54
N CYS A 213 12.39 -1.72 5.35
CA CYS A 213 11.87 -2.85 6.12
C CYS A 213 10.36 -2.80 6.26
N GLU A 214 9.76 -3.95 6.51
CA GLU A 214 8.35 -4.10 6.85
C GLU A 214 8.19 -4.33 8.34
N ALA A 215 7.33 -3.57 8.97
CA ALA A 215 7.09 -3.56 10.41
C ALA A 215 5.65 -3.96 10.76
N ILE A 216 5.42 -4.24 12.04
CA ILE A 216 4.10 -4.53 12.59
C ILE A 216 3.80 -3.55 13.72
N SER A 217 2.62 -2.95 13.68
CA SER A 217 2.02 -2.22 14.80
C SER A 217 0.62 -2.75 15.07
N TYR A 218 0.13 -2.60 16.29
CA TYR A 218 -1.19 -3.08 16.65
C TYR A 218 -1.90 -2.11 17.59
N SER A 219 -3.21 -2.02 17.44
CA SER A 219 -4.06 -1.25 18.32
C SER A 219 -4.23 -1.96 19.66
N ASP A 220 -4.12 -1.24 20.77
CA ASP A 220 -4.26 -1.76 22.14
C ASP A 220 -5.69 -2.20 22.48
N ASN A 221 -6.69 -1.67 21.78
CA ASN A 221 -8.11 -1.93 22.03
C ASN A 221 -8.88 -2.49 20.84
N GLY A 222 -8.20 -2.72 19.70
CA GLY A 222 -8.78 -3.26 18.47
C GLY A 222 -9.54 -2.25 17.61
N SER A 223 -9.61 -0.96 17.98
CA SER A 223 -10.12 0.14 17.16
C SER A 223 -8.98 0.85 16.43
N ILE A 224 -9.29 1.43 15.26
CA ILE A 224 -8.36 2.30 14.53
C ILE A 224 -7.90 3.50 15.38
N PHE A 225 -8.73 3.93 16.32
CA PHE A 225 -8.48 5.05 17.23
C PHE A 225 -7.84 4.64 18.57
N GLY A 226 -7.43 3.36 18.71
CA GLY A 226 -6.66 2.90 19.87
C GLY A 226 -5.24 3.48 19.89
N ASN A 227 -4.52 3.24 21.02
CA ASN A 227 -3.10 3.54 21.03
C ASN A 227 -2.36 2.48 20.20
N TRP A 228 -1.49 2.94 19.30
CA TRP A 228 -0.71 2.05 18.46
C TRP A 228 0.58 1.65 19.16
N LEU A 229 0.78 0.37 19.32
CA LEU A 229 1.95 -0.24 19.90
C LEU A 229 2.78 -0.91 18.81
N HIS A 230 4.09 -0.74 18.85
CA HIS A 230 5.00 -1.23 17.82
C HIS A 230 5.67 -2.52 18.26
N ASP A 231 5.68 -3.55 17.40
CA ASP A 231 6.45 -4.76 17.64
C ASP A 231 7.95 -4.43 17.48
N ASP A 232 8.79 -4.87 18.43
CA ASP A 232 10.24 -4.72 18.32
C ASP A 232 10.84 -5.60 17.21
N ARG A 233 10.09 -6.60 16.79
CA ARG A 233 10.45 -7.52 15.70
C ARG A 233 9.94 -6.98 14.36
N LEU A 234 10.85 -6.76 13.44
CA LEU A 234 10.50 -6.47 12.04
C LEU A 234 10.00 -7.72 11.32
N LEU A 235 9.00 -7.54 10.46
CA LEU A 235 8.44 -8.63 9.65
C LEU A 235 9.38 -9.00 8.51
N PHE A 236 10.00 -8.00 7.84
CA PHE A 236 10.97 -8.18 6.79
C PHE A 236 12.10 -7.15 6.90
N THR A 237 13.37 -7.58 6.65
CA THR A 237 14.56 -6.74 6.89
C THR A 237 15.58 -6.77 5.75
N ASP A 238 15.27 -7.43 4.63
CA ASP A 238 16.21 -7.61 3.52
C ASP A 238 15.96 -6.60 2.39
N ASP A 239 15.95 -5.30 2.77
CA ASP A 239 15.79 -4.16 1.87
C ASP A 239 14.52 -4.23 1.02
N GLY A 240 13.38 -4.43 1.67
CA GLY A 240 12.08 -4.49 1.00
C GLY A 240 10.95 -4.14 1.95
N GLY A 241 9.80 -3.84 1.39
CA GLY A 241 8.62 -3.41 2.14
C GLY A 241 7.47 -3.01 1.25
N HIS A 242 6.61 -2.13 1.77
CA HIS A 242 5.34 -1.72 1.18
C HIS A 242 4.48 -2.95 0.88
N GLY A 243 4.29 -3.73 1.95
CA GLY A 243 3.64 -5.02 1.87
C GLY A 243 2.13 -4.96 2.03
N MET A 244 1.42 -5.92 1.45
CA MET A 244 0.01 -6.15 1.73
C MET A 244 -0.27 -7.64 1.93
N ILE A 245 -1.31 -7.93 2.73
CA ILE A 245 -1.69 -9.29 3.10
C ILE A 245 -2.96 -9.69 2.34
N PHE A 246 -2.94 -10.88 1.75
CA PHE A 246 -4.13 -11.44 1.11
C PHE A 246 -4.29 -12.94 1.40
N LYS A 247 -5.48 -13.48 1.16
CA LYS A 247 -5.72 -14.91 1.15
C LYS A 247 -5.63 -15.42 -0.28
N ASN A 248 -4.80 -16.45 -0.51
CA ASN A 248 -4.84 -17.15 -1.79
C ASN A 248 -6.09 -18.04 -1.91
N HIS A 249 -6.35 -18.58 -3.09
CA HIS A 249 -7.54 -19.41 -3.33
C HIS A 249 -7.55 -20.74 -2.55
N ASN A 250 -6.44 -21.13 -1.91
CA ASN A 250 -6.38 -22.26 -0.98
C ASN A 250 -6.63 -21.85 0.48
N GLY A 251 -6.89 -20.56 0.74
CA GLY A 251 -7.12 -20.01 2.08
C GLY A 251 -5.84 -19.72 2.88
N GLU A 252 -4.67 -19.88 2.28
CA GLU A 252 -3.39 -19.55 2.92
C GLU A 252 -3.20 -18.02 3.00
N THR A 253 -2.66 -17.54 4.12
CA THR A 253 -2.30 -16.13 4.28
C THR A 253 -0.97 -15.86 3.58
N MET A 254 -0.95 -14.84 2.75
CA MET A 254 0.17 -14.44 1.92
C MET A 254 0.54 -12.99 2.21
N LEU A 255 1.82 -12.67 2.18
CA LEU A 255 2.36 -11.31 2.08
C LEU A 255 2.99 -11.14 0.70
N ILE A 256 2.67 -10.05 0.04
CA ILE A 256 3.42 -9.57 -1.11
C ILE A 256 4.03 -8.21 -0.73
N LEU A 257 5.27 -7.97 -1.10
CA LEU A 257 5.99 -6.70 -0.94
C LEU A 257 6.92 -6.47 -2.13
N HIS A 258 7.59 -5.34 -2.24
CA HIS A 258 8.68 -5.20 -3.21
C HIS A 258 10.05 -5.31 -2.54
N ALA A 259 10.99 -5.93 -3.24
CA ALA A 259 12.40 -6.01 -2.87
C ALA A 259 13.29 -6.18 -4.13
N PRO A 260 14.53 -5.60 -4.14
CA PRO A 260 15.04 -4.64 -3.18
C PRO A 260 14.35 -3.27 -3.31
N ASN A 261 14.54 -2.38 -2.34
CA ASN A 261 14.08 -0.98 -2.42
C ASN A 261 15.10 -0.09 -3.17
N THR A 262 15.52 -0.56 -4.33
CA THR A 262 16.47 0.15 -5.20
C THR A 262 15.81 0.44 -6.54
N LEU A 263 15.70 1.74 -6.87
CA LEU A 263 15.02 2.20 -8.09
C LEU A 263 15.45 1.42 -9.33
N SER A 264 14.48 0.98 -10.12
CA SER A 264 14.57 0.17 -11.33
C SER A 264 14.94 -1.31 -11.11
N TYR A 265 15.24 -1.74 -9.87
CA TYR A 265 15.53 -3.13 -9.55
C TYR A 265 14.40 -3.81 -8.77
N GLU A 266 13.41 -3.05 -8.32
CA GLU A 266 12.29 -3.54 -7.52
C GLU A 266 11.50 -4.61 -8.27
N ARG A 267 11.16 -5.66 -7.54
CA ARG A 267 10.31 -6.76 -7.97
C ARG A 267 9.32 -7.12 -6.87
N PRO A 268 8.13 -7.56 -7.24
CA PRO A 268 7.24 -8.16 -6.24
C PRO A 268 7.87 -9.44 -5.70
N ASP A 269 7.81 -9.60 -4.38
CA ASP A 269 8.28 -10.77 -3.66
C ASP A 269 7.14 -11.34 -2.81
N LEU A 270 6.98 -12.66 -2.77
CA LEU A 270 5.80 -13.34 -2.24
C LEU A 270 6.19 -14.33 -1.13
N PHE A 271 5.48 -14.24 0.00
CA PHE A 271 5.72 -15.07 1.17
C PHE A 271 4.45 -15.74 1.65
N LYS A 272 4.55 -16.96 2.15
CA LYS A 272 3.54 -17.55 3.03
C LYS A 272 3.70 -16.96 4.44
N MET A 273 2.56 -16.72 5.08
CA MET A 273 2.51 -16.23 6.44
C MET A 273 1.81 -17.19 7.38
N GLU A 274 2.14 -17.10 8.64
CA GLU A 274 1.43 -17.74 9.75
C GLU A 274 0.97 -16.66 10.74
N GLU A 275 -0.28 -16.81 11.20
CA GLU A 275 -0.78 -16.11 12.35
C GLU A 275 -0.60 -16.99 13.58
N LYS A 276 0.20 -16.54 14.54
CA LYS A 276 0.50 -17.26 15.77
C LYS A 276 0.71 -16.28 16.91
N ASP A 277 0.26 -16.66 18.11
CA ASP A 277 0.38 -15.83 19.32
C ASP A 277 -0.16 -14.40 19.10
N ASP A 278 -1.25 -14.30 18.32
CA ASP A 278 -1.95 -13.07 17.98
C ASP A 278 -1.09 -12.03 17.22
N THR A 279 -0.09 -12.51 16.49
CA THR A 279 0.75 -11.71 15.60
C THR A 279 1.08 -12.48 14.31
N LEU A 280 1.85 -11.86 13.43
CA LEU A 280 2.16 -12.34 12.08
C LEU A 280 3.63 -12.75 11.94
N TYR A 281 3.87 -13.88 11.27
CA TYR A 281 5.20 -14.39 10.96
C TYR A 281 5.33 -14.77 9.49
N LEU A 282 6.49 -14.50 8.89
CA LEU A 282 6.85 -15.07 7.60
C LEU A 282 7.26 -16.53 7.79
N LEU A 283 6.69 -17.43 6.99
CA LEU A 283 7.05 -18.85 6.98
C LEU A 283 8.09 -19.17 5.91
N SER A 284 7.81 -18.81 4.68
CA SER A 284 8.67 -19.14 3.54
C SER A 284 8.43 -18.18 2.37
N ARG A 285 9.50 -17.86 1.66
CA ARG A 285 9.42 -17.19 0.36
C ARG A 285 8.85 -18.16 -0.68
N VAL A 286 7.80 -17.76 -1.39
CA VAL A 286 7.13 -18.60 -2.40
C VAL A 286 7.74 -18.37 -3.77
N ARG A 287 8.10 -17.12 -4.07
CA ARG A 287 8.69 -16.67 -5.33
C ARG A 287 9.93 -15.83 -5.02
N PRO A 288 11.08 -16.44 -4.87
CA PRO A 288 12.30 -15.68 -4.60
C PRO A 288 12.65 -14.80 -5.80
N CYS A 289 13.15 -13.60 -5.54
CA CYS A 289 13.85 -12.82 -6.56
C CYS A 289 14.99 -13.64 -7.14
N GLN A 290 15.25 -13.55 -8.44
CA GLN A 290 16.37 -14.28 -9.03
C GLN A 290 17.70 -13.78 -8.47
N GLU A 291 18.60 -14.72 -8.08
CA GLU A 291 19.97 -14.39 -7.73
C GLU A 291 20.65 -13.80 -8.98
N GLY A 292 20.88 -12.52 -8.99
CA GLY A 292 21.48 -11.80 -10.13
C GLY A 292 21.02 -10.35 -10.24
N ASP A 293 19.89 -10.02 -9.59
CA ASP A 293 19.34 -8.66 -9.57
C ASP A 293 19.74 -7.86 -8.30
N ARG A 294 20.76 -8.34 -7.55
CA ARG A 294 21.28 -7.70 -6.34
C ARG A 294 22.64 -7.04 -6.58
#